data_1a61bf647d88cfd8736514b3eedc3c57
#
_entry.id   1a61bf647d88cfd8736514b3eedc3c57
#
_cell.length_a   1.000
_cell.length_b   1.000
_cell.length_c   1.000
_cell.angle_alpha   90.00
_cell.angle_beta   90.00
_cell.angle_gamma   90.00
#
_symmetry.space_group_name_H-M   'P 1'
#
loop_
_entity.id
_entity.type
_entity.pdbx_description
1 polymer ?
#
loop_
_entity_poly.entity_id
_entity_poly.type
_entity_poly.pdbx_seq_one_letter_code
_entity_poly.pdbx_strand_id
1 'polypeptide(L)'
;MRLRQTSMMILRSITRFPGRAAVTVFGVVAATAIMVASLFTFDSLDAMLDDFFYNANRAQMSLMLSEPRGERVLQDAARLPGVLRAEGHSSVPIRLRHGVHEQTLRLEAQSGAAQLIRVLDAEGRAVQVPPQGLALPETLARDWGIAPGDQVEVELLVPPRETHLLPVAALTRQSMGQDAHMDAGALFALLRQAPQVNRINLLIDATQLDALHAAVKGTPAVAGVMLWDQTRVQFREEIQQNLWTMVAIYATLGALVTVGVVYNAARIQLSERAHELASLRVLGFSRAEVGGVLVGELMLLTLVAVPLGWLAGYGFAAATAAGLSTEFVSIPLVVTRSTYAAAALVVVLASAVSVLLVRRQLDRIDIVTALKARE
;
A
#
# COMPACT_ATOMS: atom_id res chain seq x y z
N MET A 1 13.08 35.47 -23.55
CA MET A 1 12.36 34.51 -24.42
C MET A 1 11.07 35.17 -24.89
N ARG A 2 10.92 35.50 -26.20
CA ARG A 2 9.64 36.03 -26.71
C ARG A 2 8.67 34.85 -26.82
N LEU A 3 7.66 34.80 -25.95
CA LEU A 3 6.56 33.85 -26.06
C LEU A 3 5.88 34.05 -27.43
N ARG A 4 5.57 32.95 -28.15
CA ARG A 4 4.77 33.00 -29.36
C ARG A 4 3.44 33.66 -29.05
N GLN A 5 2.84 34.43 -29.98
CA GLN A 5 1.58 35.16 -29.79
C GLN A 5 0.46 34.26 -29.21
N THR A 6 0.41 33.02 -29.64
CA THR A 6 -0.53 32.00 -29.12
C THR A 6 -0.35 31.71 -27.64
N SER A 7 0.89 31.62 -27.11
CA SER A 7 1.14 31.37 -25.68
C SER A 7 0.72 32.55 -24.79
N MET A 8 0.88 33.80 -25.28
CA MET A 8 0.41 34.97 -24.57
C MET A 8 -1.13 35.05 -24.54
N MET A 9 -1.79 34.61 -25.61
CA MET A 9 -3.26 34.53 -25.65
C MET A 9 -3.81 33.52 -24.65
N ILE A 10 -3.18 32.35 -24.54
CA ILE A 10 -3.54 31.28 -23.57
C ILE A 10 -3.42 31.83 -22.14
N LEU A 11 -2.29 32.44 -21.79
CA LEU A 11 -2.06 32.95 -20.43
C LEU A 11 -3.08 34.06 -20.06
N ARG A 12 -3.33 34.99 -21.00
CA ARG A 12 -4.31 36.07 -20.81
C ARG A 12 -5.74 35.57 -20.68
N SER A 13 -6.07 34.47 -21.34
CA SER A 13 -7.36 33.81 -21.23
C SER A 13 -7.58 33.24 -19.82
N ILE A 14 -6.61 32.53 -19.28
CA ILE A 14 -6.66 31.91 -17.92
C ILE A 14 -6.82 33.01 -16.85
N THR A 15 -6.07 34.12 -16.98
CA THR A 15 -6.11 35.23 -16.00
C THR A 15 -7.41 36.04 -16.08
N ARG A 16 -8.06 36.08 -17.24
CA ARG A 16 -9.33 36.83 -17.40
C ARG A 16 -10.54 36.11 -16.81
N PHE A 17 -10.51 34.77 -16.74
CA PHE A 17 -11.61 33.93 -16.24
C PHE A 17 -11.12 32.90 -15.22
N PRO A 18 -10.62 33.34 -14.05
CA PRO A 18 -9.96 32.45 -13.08
C PRO A 18 -10.93 31.42 -12.48
N GLY A 19 -12.21 31.76 -12.31
CA GLY A 19 -13.20 30.83 -11.75
C GLY A 19 -13.40 29.57 -12.60
N ARG A 20 -13.42 29.71 -13.93
CA ARG A 20 -13.55 28.56 -14.85
C ARG A 20 -12.29 27.71 -14.87
N ALA A 21 -11.14 28.36 -14.93
CA ALA A 21 -9.87 27.67 -14.84
C ALA A 21 -9.78 26.86 -13.54
N ALA A 22 -10.21 27.46 -12.41
CA ALA A 22 -10.23 26.78 -11.11
C ALA A 22 -11.15 25.55 -11.09
N VAL A 23 -12.38 25.65 -11.64
CA VAL A 23 -13.31 24.50 -11.70
C VAL A 23 -12.75 23.38 -12.56
N THR A 24 -12.15 23.72 -13.73
CA THR A 24 -11.51 22.70 -14.59
C THR A 24 -10.32 22.05 -13.88
N VAL A 25 -9.44 22.86 -13.28
CA VAL A 25 -8.29 22.34 -12.51
C VAL A 25 -8.79 21.47 -11.37
N PHE A 26 -9.78 21.91 -10.59
CA PHE A 26 -10.33 21.14 -9.47
C PHE A 26 -10.86 19.77 -9.92
N GLY A 27 -11.63 19.72 -11.02
CA GLY A 27 -12.15 18.45 -11.53
C GLY A 27 -11.05 17.49 -12.00
N VAL A 28 -10.01 18.00 -12.67
CA VAL A 28 -8.85 17.19 -13.07
C VAL A 28 -8.02 16.77 -11.87
N VAL A 29 -7.84 17.65 -10.87
CA VAL A 29 -7.19 17.33 -9.59
C VAL A 29 -7.92 16.19 -8.89
N ALA A 30 -9.25 16.27 -8.77
CA ALA A 30 -10.05 15.23 -8.14
C ALA A 30 -9.92 13.89 -8.87
N ALA A 31 -9.99 13.89 -10.20
CA ALA A 31 -9.80 12.65 -10.98
C ALA A 31 -8.41 12.05 -10.80
N THR A 32 -7.36 12.90 -10.83
CA THR A 32 -5.98 12.46 -10.60
C THR A 32 -5.80 11.91 -9.18
N ALA A 33 -6.40 12.57 -8.18
CA ALA A 33 -6.33 12.15 -6.78
C ALA A 33 -6.98 10.78 -6.55
N ILE A 34 -8.16 10.55 -7.12
CA ILE A 34 -8.84 9.25 -7.08
C ILE A 34 -7.97 8.17 -7.73
N MET A 35 -7.33 8.47 -8.85
CA MET A 35 -6.47 7.54 -9.56
C MET A 35 -5.23 7.16 -8.73
N VAL A 36 -4.54 8.15 -8.15
CA VAL A 36 -3.39 7.91 -7.25
C VAL A 36 -3.84 7.09 -6.04
N ALA A 37 -4.97 7.46 -5.41
CA ALA A 37 -5.51 6.75 -4.25
C ALA A 37 -5.99 5.33 -4.55
N SER A 38 -6.33 5.00 -5.81
CA SER A 38 -6.62 3.63 -6.20
C SER A 38 -5.36 2.81 -6.45
N LEU A 39 -4.40 3.39 -7.17
CA LEU A 39 -3.18 2.70 -7.56
C LEU A 39 -2.22 2.45 -6.39
N PHE A 40 -2.21 3.36 -5.38
CA PHE A 40 -1.33 3.19 -4.21
C PHE A 40 -1.59 1.89 -3.45
N THR A 41 -2.82 1.35 -3.55
CA THR A 41 -3.19 0.10 -2.88
C THR A 41 -2.31 -1.08 -3.34
N PHE A 42 -1.93 -1.11 -4.61
CA PHE A 42 -0.99 -2.11 -5.12
C PHE A 42 0.41 -1.92 -4.54
N ASP A 43 0.92 -0.68 -4.56
CA ASP A 43 2.25 -0.37 -4.05
C ASP A 43 2.35 -0.72 -2.56
N SER A 44 1.32 -0.34 -1.79
CA SER A 44 1.27 -0.61 -0.35
C SER A 44 1.13 -2.10 -0.03
N LEU A 45 0.35 -2.83 -0.84
CA LEU A 45 0.22 -4.27 -0.68
C LEU A 45 1.53 -4.99 -1.01
N ASP A 46 2.18 -4.65 -2.13
CA ASP A 46 3.47 -5.25 -2.48
C ASP A 46 4.51 -4.97 -1.39
N ALA A 47 4.58 -3.75 -0.87
CA ALA A 47 5.46 -3.40 0.24
C ALA A 47 5.13 -4.19 1.53
N MET A 48 3.83 -4.36 1.85
CA MET A 48 3.39 -5.15 3.00
C MET A 48 3.77 -6.63 2.85
N LEU A 49 3.59 -7.20 1.66
CA LEU A 49 3.97 -8.59 1.36
C LEU A 49 5.48 -8.78 1.42
N ASP A 50 6.25 -7.83 0.88
CA ASP A 50 7.70 -7.88 0.92
C ASP A 50 8.23 -7.78 2.37
N ASP A 51 7.65 -6.92 3.20
CA ASP A 51 8.02 -6.83 4.62
C ASP A 51 7.70 -8.14 5.35
N PHE A 52 6.51 -8.70 5.15
CA PHE A 52 6.10 -9.90 5.85
C PHE A 52 6.83 -11.17 5.38
N PHE A 53 6.92 -11.38 4.06
CA PHE A 53 7.42 -12.64 3.50
C PHE A 53 8.92 -12.67 3.21
N TYR A 54 9.60 -11.52 3.14
CA TYR A 54 11.04 -11.49 2.84
C TYR A 54 11.88 -10.83 3.93
N ASN A 55 11.38 -9.76 4.54
CA ASN A 55 12.15 -9.04 5.55
C ASN A 55 12.01 -9.70 6.91
N ALA A 56 10.79 -10.00 7.36
CA ALA A 56 10.50 -10.60 8.64
C ALA A 56 10.63 -12.14 8.60
N ASN A 57 10.09 -12.80 7.57
CA ASN A 57 10.08 -14.25 7.46
C ASN A 57 10.89 -14.74 6.26
N ARG A 58 12.01 -15.38 6.51
CA ARG A 58 12.89 -15.99 5.51
C ARG A 58 12.79 -17.53 5.46
N ALA A 59 11.98 -18.12 6.31
CA ALA A 59 11.70 -19.54 6.26
C ALA A 59 10.91 -19.85 4.98
N GLN A 60 11.22 -20.98 4.35
CA GLN A 60 10.47 -21.47 3.19
C GLN A 60 9.41 -22.48 3.60
N MET A 61 9.63 -23.19 4.72
CA MET A 61 8.67 -24.12 5.29
C MET A 61 8.65 -23.97 6.81
N SER A 62 7.47 -24.11 7.41
CA SER A 62 7.32 -24.23 8.85
C SER A 62 6.57 -25.53 9.20
N LEU A 63 7.12 -26.27 10.13
CA LEU A 63 6.50 -27.46 10.71
C LEU A 63 5.88 -27.09 12.05
N MET A 64 4.58 -27.28 12.18
CA MET A 64 3.88 -27.13 13.45
C MET A 64 3.90 -28.44 14.19
N LEU A 65 4.39 -28.46 15.42
CA LEU A 65 4.44 -29.66 16.23
C LEU A 65 3.10 -29.88 16.95
N SER A 66 2.70 -31.16 17.09
CA SER A 66 1.49 -31.56 17.80
C SER A 66 1.55 -31.17 19.29
N GLU A 67 2.75 -31.23 19.87
CA GLU A 67 3.05 -30.83 21.24
C GLU A 67 4.41 -30.12 21.29
N PRO A 68 4.63 -29.20 22.23
CA PRO A 68 5.94 -28.59 22.44
C PRO A 68 6.98 -29.67 22.76
N ARG A 69 8.15 -29.59 22.14
CA ARG A 69 9.26 -30.55 22.31
C ARG A 69 10.57 -29.84 22.63
N GLY A 70 11.44 -30.51 23.34
CA GLY A 70 12.79 -30.02 23.61
C GLY A 70 13.60 -29.81 22.31
N GLU A 71 14.64 -28.99 22.39
CA GLU A 71 15.45 -28.58 21.23
C GLU A 71 16.09 -29.72 20.42
N ARG A 72 16.15 -30.94 20.96
CA ARG A 72 16.66 -32.14 20.22
C ARG A 72 15.91 -32.37 18.92
N VAL A 73 14.61 -32.00 18.84
CA VAL A 73 13.81 -32.15 17.62
C VAL A 73 14.37 -31.33 16.44
N LEU A 74 15.15 -30.28 16.72
CA LEU A 74 15.81 -29.48 15.68
C LEU A 74 16.92 -30.27 14.98
N GLN A 75 17.64 -31.16 15.72
CA GLN A 75 18.66 -32.01 15.13
C GLN A 75 18.02 -33.09 14.23
N ASP A 76 16.85 -33.58 14.61
CA ASP A 76 16.10 -34.54 13.79
C ASP A 76 15.56 -33.84 12.53
N ALA A 77 15.02 -32.62 12.65
CA ALA A 77 14.57 -31.83 11.53
C ALA A 77 15.70 -31.46 10.57
N ALA A 78 16.89 -31.15 11.09
CA ALA A 78 18.07 -30.83 10.26
C ALA A 78 18.58 -32.01 9.43
N ARG A 79 18.20 -33.26 9.79
CA ARG A 79 18.56 -34.47 9.06
C ARG A 79 17.56 -34.84 7.95
N LEU A 80 16.43 -34.14 7.87
CA LEU A 80 15.45 -34.39 6.83
C LEU A 80 16.01 -34.07 5.43
N PRO A 81 15.55 -34.75 4.38
CA PRO A 81 16.03 -34.51 3.02
C PRO A 81 15.81 -33.05 2.61
N GLY A 82 16.84 -32.43 2.03
CA GLY A 82 16.75 -31.08 1.51
C GLY A 82 16.68 -29.96 2.55
N VAL A 83 16.83 -30.25 3.85
CA VAL A 83 16.89 -29.21 4.88
C VAL A 83 18.30 -28.63 4.92
N LEU A 84 18.38 -27.31 4.64
CA LEU A 84 19.64 -26.56 4.71
C LEU A 84 19.86 -25.95 6.09
N ARG A 85 18.76 -25.56 6.76
CA ARG A 85 18.78 -24.98 8.10
C ARG A 85 17.46 -25.24 8.81
N ALA A 86 17.52 -25.54 10.10
CA ALA A 86 16.35 -25.66 10.96
C ALA A 86 16.49 -24.74 12.17
N GLU A 87 15.49 -23.94 12.46
CA GLU A 87 15.42 -23.07 13.63
C GLU A 87 14.15 -23.33 14.42
N GLY A 88 14.30 -23.52 15.72
CA GLY A 88 13.18 -23.67 16.64
C GLY A 88 12.50 -22.35 16.94
N HIS A 89 11.20 -22.42 17.11
CA HIS A 89 10.40 -21.29 17.49
C HIS A 89 9.37 -21.70 18.53
N SER A 90 9.11 -20.84 19.49
CA SER A 90 8.12 -21.06 20.54
C SER A 90 7.20 -19.87 20.62
N SER A 91 5.92 -20.15 20.73
CA SER A 91 4.92 -19.13 20.98
C SER A 91 3.93 -19.61 22.03
N VAL A 92 3.52 -18.71 22.91
CA VAL A 92 2.50 -18.96 23.93
C VAL A 92 1.41 -17.92 23.89
N PRO A 93 0.14 -18.29 24.06
CA PRO A 93 -0.94 -17.32 24.18
C PRO A 93 -0.84 -16.59 25.50
N ILE A 94 -0.95 -15.27 25.43
CA ILE A 94 -0.96 -14.39 26.61
C ILE A 94 -2.16 -13.45 26.53
N ARG A 95 -2.52 -12.90 27.68
CA ARG A 95 -3.43 -11.78 27.79
C ARG A 95 -2.62 -10.56 28.26
N LEU A 96 -2.57 -9.54 27.42
CA LEU A 96 -1.90 -8.27 27.70
C LEU A 96 -2.93 -7.29 28.24
N ARG A 97 -2.59 -6.57 29.30
CA ARG A 97 -3.43 -5.50 29.88
C ARG A 97 -2.60 -4.24 30.13
N HIS A 98 -3.20 -3.10 29.83
CA HIS A 98 -2.67 -1.80 30.18
C HIS A 98 -3.80 -0.80 30.41
N GLY A 99 -3.97 -0.34 31.64
CA GLY A 99 -5.09 0.53 32.03
C GLY A 99 -6.44 -0.14 31.81
N VAL A 100 -7.24 0.39 30.89
CA VAL A 100 -8.57 -0.14 30.52
C VAL A 100 -8.53 -1.09 29.31
N HIS A 101 -7.39 -1.22 28.68
CA HIS A 101 -7.21 -2.04 27.48
C HIS A 101 -6.81 -3.46 27.84
N GLU A 102 -7.44 -4.42 27.19
CA GLU A 102 -7.13 -5.85 27.33
C GLU A 102 -7.21 -6.54 25.96
N GLN A 103 -6.21 -7.36 25.64
CA GLN A 103 -6.20 -8.13 24.40
C GLN A 103 -5.46 -9.45 24.57
N THR A 104 -5.97 -10.50 23.91
CA THR A 104 -5.28 -11.79 23.81
C THR A 104 -4.43 -11.81 22.55
N LEU A 105 -3.16 -12.07 22.71
CA LEU A 105 -2.17 -12.15 21.63
C LEU A 105 -1.16 -13.27 21.90
N ARG A 106 -0.27 -13.52 20.95
CA ARG A 106 0.82 -14.49 21.16
C ARG A 106 2.07 -13.78 21.60
N LEU A 107 2.76 -14.40 22.53
CA LEU A 107 4.11 -14.04 22.93
C LEU A 107 5.09 -14.98 22.23
N GLU A 108 5.83 -14.45 21.29
CA GLU A 108 6.78 -15.14 20.44
C GLU A 108 8.17 -15.11 21.07
N ALA A 109 8.74 -16.30 21.32
CA ALA A 109 10.09 -16.43 21.86
C ALA A 109 11.14 -16.20 20.77
N GLN A 110 11.95 -15.16 20.91
CA GLN A 110 13.00 -14.84 19.97
C GLN A 110 14.37 -15.31 20.50
N SER A 111 15.03 -16.18 19.75
CA SER A 111 16.44 -16.51 20.03
C SER A 111 17.37 -15.49 19.38
N GLY A 112 18.40 -15.04 20.08
CA GLY A 112 19.40 -14.13 19.53
C GLY A 112 20.15 -14.69 18.29
N ALA A 113 20.13 -16.00 18.09
CA ALA A 113 20.73 -16.67 16.93
C ALA A 113 19.76 -16.87 15.76
N ALA A 114 18.47 -16.53 15.91
CA ALA A 114 17.45 -16.71 14.88
C ALA A 114 17.71 -15.81 13.66
N GLN A 115 17.68 -16.42 12.48
CA GLN A 115 17.88 -15.73 11.20
C GLN A 115 16.72 -15.95 10.22
N LEU A 116 15.93 -16.99 10.41
CA LEU A 116 14.79 -17.31 9.53
C LEU A 116 13.55 -16.50 9.88
N ILE A 117 13.33 -16.21 11.16
CA ILE A 117 12.28 -15.28 11.60
C ILE A 117 12.95 -14.12 12.30
N ARG A 118 12.67 -12.91 11.83
CA ARG A 118 13.30 -11.67 12.29
C ARG A 118 12.26 -10.72 12.86
N VAL A 119 12.62 -10.03 13.91
CA VAL A 119 11.87 -8.90 14.44
C VAL A 119 12.38 -7.64 13.75
N LEU A 120 11.48 -6.82 13.25
CA LEU A 120 11.82 -5.57 12.56
C LEU A 120 11.52 -4.37 13.45
N ASP A 121 12.40 -3.33 13.41
CA ASP A 121 12.13 -2.03 14.02
C ASP A 121 11.19 -1.17 13.14
N ALA A 122 10.88 0.05 13.58
CA ALA A 122 10.03 0.99 12.85
C ALA A 122 10.58 1.32 11.46
N GLU A 123 11.89 1.26 11.28
CA GLU A 123 12.59 1.50 10.00
C GLU A 123 12.70 0.24 9.12
N GLY A 124 12.18 -0.91 9.57
CA GLY A 124 12.23 -2.18 8.84
C GLY A 124 13.58 -2.90 8.91
N ARG A 125 14.45 -2.54 9.86
CA ARG A 125 15.74 -3.21 10.10
C ARG A 125 15.55 -4.35 11.08
N ALA A 126 16.23 -5.47 10.85
CA ALA A 126 16.21 -6.57 11.79
C ALA A 126 16.91 -6.18 13.10
N VAL A 127 16.21 -6.32 14.20
CA VAL A 127 16.72 -6.03 15.54
C VAL A 127 16.63 -7.26 16.45
N GLN A 128 17.51 -7.32 17.42
CA GLN A 128 17.43 -8.33 18.48
C GLN A 128 16.46 -7.85 19.55
N VAL A 129 15.61 -8.75 20.01
CA VAL A 129 14.72 -8.45 21.14
C VAL A 129 15.59 -8.30 22.39
N PRO A 130 15.37 -7.24 23.21
CA PRO A 130 16.11 -7.07 24.45
C PRO A 130 15.98 -8.27 25.38
N PRO A 131 17.02 -8.62 26.15
CA PRO A 131 17.01 -9.78 27.02
C PRO A 131 16.03 -9.66 28.20
N GLN A 132 15.53 -8.46 28.46
CA GLN A 132 14.52 -8.19 29.48
C GLN A 132 13.40 -7.33 28.91
N GLY A 133 12.15 -7.63 29.31
CA GLY A 133 10.97 -6.93 28.87
C GLY A 133 10.37 -7.47 27.58
N LEU A 134 9.41 -6.73 27.08
CA LEU A 134 8.63 -7.08 25.87
C LEU A 134 8.99 -6.14 24.71
N ALA A 135 8.97 -6.66 23.51
CA ALA A 135 8.88 -5.87 22.31
C ALA A 135 7.43 -5.97 21.79
N LEU A 136 6.76 -4.83 21.68
CA LEU A 136 5.35 -4.75 21.27
C LEU A 136 5.21 -4.12 19.87
N PRO A 137 4.17 -4.48 19.11
CA PRO A 137 3.86 -3.80 17.87
C PRO A 137 3.63 -2.30 18.09
N GLU A 138 4.22 -1.47 17.23
CA GLU A 138 4.06 -0.01 17.29
C GLU A 138 2.60 0.43 17.18
N THR A 139 1.80 -0.28 16.38
CA THR A 139 0.36 -0.03 16.24
C THR A 139 -0.38 -0.22 17.56
N LEU A 140 -0.15 -1.35 18.22
CA LEU A 140 -0.74 -1.64 19.53
C LEU A 140 -0.31 -0.62 20.59
N ALA A 141 1.00 -0.33 20.63
CA ALA A 141 1.55 0.63 21.58
C ALA A 141 0.97 2.03 21.42
N ARG A 142 0.84 2.49 20.17
CA ARG A 142 0.22 3.78 19.85
C ARG A 142 -1.25 3.83 20.25
N ASP A 143 -2.03 2.79 19.93
CA ASP A 143 -3.46 2.75 20.18
C ASP A 143 -3.79 2.69 21.70
N TRP A 144 -2.90 2.10 22.48
CA TRP A 144 -3.00 2.02 23.95
C TRP A 144 -2.24 3.09 24.70
N GLY A 145 -1.51 3.97 24.00
CA GLY A 145 -0.70 5.03 24.60
C GLY A 145 0.50 4.52 25.37
N ILE A 146 1.06 3.36 24.97
CA ILE A 146 2.23 2.74 25.62
C ILE A 146 3.52 3.29 25.00
N ALA A 147 4.47 3.67 25.84
CA ALA A 147 5.81 4.07 25.47
C ALA A 147 6.86 3.04 25.93
N PRO A 148 8.04 2.98 25.29
CA PRO A 148 9.17 2.22 25.83
C PRO A 148 9.51 2.67 27.25
N GLY A 149 9.60 1.68 28.16
CA GLY A 149 9.80 1.90 29.60
C GLY A 149 8.54 1.72 30.43
N ASP A 150 7.34 1.78 29.82
CA ASP A 150 6.09 1.56 30.55
C ASP A 150 5.95 0.09 30.98
N GLN A 151 5.19 -0.12 32.06
CA GLN A 151 4.90 -1.44 32.59
C GLN A 151 3.55 -1.93 32.03
N VAL A 152 3.52 -3.16 31.57
CA VAL A 152 2.31 -3.84 31.10
C VAL A 152 2.10 -5.13 31.88
N GLU A 153 0.85 -5.48 32.11
CA GLU A 153 0.46 -6.71 32.78
C GLU A 153 0.31 -7.82 31.75
N VAL A 154 1.03 -8.91 31.95
CA VAL A 154 1.06 -10.09 31.06
C VAL A 154 0.57 -11.29 31.83
N GLU A 155 -0.61 -11.78 31.51
CA GLU A 155 -1.15 -13.03 32.02
C GLU A 155 -0.83 -14.17 31.06
N LEU A 156 -0.09 -15.17 31.55
CA LEU A 156 0.19 -16.39 30.79
C LEU A 156 -1.08 -17.26 30.72
N LEU A 157 -1.56 -17.59 29.52
CA LEU A 157 -2.73 -18.46 29.33
C LEU A 157 -2.36 -19.95 29.30
N VAL A 158 -1.09 -20.25 29.45
CA VAL A 158 -0.53 -21.60 29.65
C VAL A 158 -0.01 -21.76 31.06
N PRO A 159 0.12 -23.00 31.59
CA PRO A 159 0.72 -23.19 32.91
C PRO A 159 2.13 -22.54 33.00
N PRO A 160 2.44 -21.83 34.08
CA PRO A 160 1.77 -21.77 35.39
C PRO A 160 0.57 -20.83 35.50
N ARG A 161 0.14 -20.12 34.44
CA ARG A 161 -0.99 -19.14 34.43
C ARG A 161 -0.80 -18.02 35.43
N GLU A 162 0.40 -17.53 35.51
CA GLU A 162 0.76 -16.41 36.37
C GLU A 162 0.66 -15.09 35.61
N THR A 163 0.44 -14.01 36.35
CA THR A 163 0.46 -12.64 35.83
C THR A 163 1.74 -11.97 36.24
N HIS A 164 2.41 -11.34 35.30
CA HIS A 164 3.67 -10.64 35.48
C HIS A 164 3.58 -9.19 35.02
N LEU A 165 4.19 -8.27 35.74
CA LEU A 165 4.41 -6.89 35.29
C LEU A 165 5.75 -6.84 34.57
N LEU A 166 5.72 -6.53 33.28
CA LEU A 166 6.90 -6.52 32.43
C LEU A 166 7.06 -5.15 31.76
N PRO A 167 8.30 -4.63 31.69
CA PRO A 167 8.54 -3.37 30.97
C PRO A 167 8.46 -3.61 29.46
N VAL A 168 7.95 -2.62 28.74
CA VAL A 168 8.04 -2.55 27.28
C VAL A 168 9.43 -2.04 26.92
N ALA A 169 10.27 -2.91 26.38
CA ALA A 169 11.66 -2.62 26.10
C ALA A 169 11.89 -2.04 24.69
N ALA A 170 11.03 -2.39 23.74
CA ALA A 170 11.14 -1.94 22.36
C ALA A 170 9.78 -1.95 21.66
N LEU A 171 9.68 -1.18 20.57
CA LEU A 171 8.56 -1.26 19.64
C LEU A 171 9.01 -1.94 18.35
N THR A 172 8.10 -2.72 17.77
CA THR A 172 8.36 -3.52 16.56
C THR A 172 7.40 -3.14 15.46
N ARG A 173 7.88 -3.19 14.23
CA ARG A 173 7.04 -3.04 13.05
C ARG A 173 6.52 -4.41 12.62
N GLN A 174 5.20 -4.56 12.60
CA GLN A 174 4.55 -5.74 12.08
C GLN A 174 3.51 -5.32 11.05
N SER A 175 3.65 -5.82 9.83
CA SER A 175 2.69 -5.55 8.76
C SER A 175 1.45 -6.44 8.85
N MET A 176 1.60 -7.62 9.46
CA MET A 176 0.51 -8.58 9.72
C MET A 176 0.67 -9.20 11.11
N GLY A 177 -0.45 -9.29 11.84
CA GLY A 177 -0.48 -9.80 13.21
C GLY A 177 -0.17 -8.72 14.25
N GLN A 178 -0.35 -9.10 15.52
CA GLN A 178 -0.04 -8.26 16.69
C GLN A 178 0.61 -9.13 17.76
N ASP A 179 1.70 -9.80 17.38
CA ASP A 179 2.39 -10.69 18.31
C ASP A 179 3.40 -9.89 19.15
N ALA A 180 3.45 -10.12 20.45
CA ALA A 180 4.50 -9.60 21.31
C ALA A 180 5.75 -10.49 21.17
N HIS A 181 6.93 -9.91 21.31
CA HIS A 181 8.18 -10.64 21.29
C HIS A 181 8.91 -10.52 22.62
N MET A 182 9.57 -11.60 23.02
CA MET A 182 10.41 -11.66 24.20
C MET A 182 11.65 -12.52 23.92
N ASP A 183 12.74 -12.28 24.62
CA ASP A 183 13.89 -13.18 24.60
C ASP A 183 13.46 -14.59 25.04
N ALA A 184 13.93 -15.62 24.33
CA ALA A 184 13.54 -17.01 24.60
C ALA A 184 13.95 -17.47 25.99
N GLY A 185 15.13 -17.09 26.47
CA GLY A 185 15.59 -17.40 27.82
C GLY A 185 14.71 -16.76 28.89
N ALA A 186 14.32 -15.50 28.68
CA ALA A 186 13.41 -14.79 29.57
C ALA A 186 12.02 -15.44 29.61
N LEU A 187 11.47 -15.84 28.44
CA LEU A 187 10.17 -16.50 28.37
C LEU A 187 10.19 -17.83 29.15
N PHE A 188 11.19 -18.69 28.92
CA PHE A 188 11.26 -19.98 29.59
C PHE A 188 11.55 -19.86 31.11
N ALA A 189 12.23 -18.79 31.52
CA ALA A 189 12.36 -18.47 32.95
C ALA A 189 11.00 -18.13 33.60
N LEU A 190 10.15 -17.33 32.91
CA LEU A 190 8.78 -17.03 33.35
C LEU A 190 7.90 -18.29 33.40
N LEU A 191 8.03 -19.18 32.40
CA LEU A 191 7.29 -20.42 32.35
C LEU A 191 7.80 -21.48 33.36
N ARG A 192 8.98 -21.27 33.95
CA ARG A 192 9.69 -22.23 34.81
C ARG A 192 9.84 -23.59 34.13
N GLN A 193 10.14 -23.59 32.85
CA GLN A 193 10.27 -24.80 32.02
C GLN A 193 11.60 -24.77 31.27
N ALA A 194 12.07 -25.96 30.91
CA ALA A 194 13.19 -26.07 30.00
C ALA A 194 12.81 -25.55 28.61
N PRO A 195 13.77 -25.05 27.81
CA PRO A 195 13.50 -24.59 26.45
C PRO A 195 12.81 -25.65 25.60
N GLN A 196 11.72 -25.28 24.98
CA GLN A 196 10.89 -26.11 24.10
C GLN A 196 10.57 -25.35 22.82
N VAL A 197 10.22 -26.09 21.77
CA VAL A 197 9.80 -25.55 20.50
C VAL A 197 8.46 -26.16 20.11
N ASN A 198 7.54 -25.33 19.62
CA ASN A 198 6.24 -25.75 19.08
C ASN A 198 6.14 -25.56 17.57
N ARG A 199 7.12 -24.90 16.97
CA ARG A 199 7.23 -24.70 15.52
C ARG A 199 8.71 -24.81 15.10
N ILE A 200 8.97 -25.44 13.97
CA ILE A 200 10.31 -25.51 13.38
C ILE A 200 10.26 -24.82 12.04
N ASN A 201 11.07 -23.80 11.87
CA ASN A 201 11.21 -23.04 10.64
C ASN A 201 12.40 -23.60 9.85
N LEU A 202 12.19 -23.86 8.57
CA LEU A 202 13.15 -24.52 7.70
C LEU A 202 13.52 -23.64 6.52
N LEU A 203 14.81 -23.62 6.21
CA LEU A 203 15.33 -23.26 4.91
C LEU A 203 15.58 -24.56 4.15
N ILE A 204 15.03 -24.69 2.95
CA ILE A 204 15.02 -25.95 2.20
C ILE A 204 15.62 -25.81 0.81
N ASP A 205 16.12 -26.92 0.28
CA ASP A 205 16.44 -27.04 -1.14
C ASP A 205 15.16 -27.39 -1.91
N ALA A 206 14.70 -26.48 -2.77
CA ALA A 206 13.49 -26.65 -3.56
C ALA A 206 13.51 -27.92 -4.45
N THR A 207 14.69 -28.41 -4.82
CA THR A 207 14.83 -29.62 -5.64
C THR A 207 14.47 -30.89 -4.90
N GLN A 208 14.47 -30.89 -3.56
CA GLN A 208 14.18 -32.02 -2.71
C GLN A 208 12.84 -31.92 -1.96
N LEU A 209 11.97 -30.98 -2.39
CA LEU A 209 10.71 -30.70 -1.71
C LEU A 209 9.80 -31.93 -1.60
N ASP A 210 9.70 -32.76 -2.66
CA ASP A 210 8.86 -33.99 -2.65
C ASP A 210 9.35 -35.02 -1.67
N ALA A 211 10.67 -35.22 -1.58
CA ALA A 211 11.29 -36.14 -0.63
C ALA A 211 11.08 -35.65 0.82
N LEU A 212 11.22 -34.34 1.05
CA LEU A 212 10.93 -33.72 2.33
C LEU A 212 9.47 -33.89 2.74
N HIS A 213 8.53 -33.62 1.83
CA HIS A 213 7.11 -33.82 2.07
C HIS A 213 6.76 -35.25 2.43
N ALA A 214 7.33 -36.24 1.72
CA ALA A 214 7.11 -37.64 2.02
C ALA A 214 7.64 -38.02 3.44
N ALA A 215 8.82 -37.53 3.81
CA ALA A 215 9.40 -37.76 5.12
C ALA A 215 8.57 -37.11 6.26
N VAL A 216 8.13 -35.84 6.07
CA VAL A 216 7.33 -35.11 7.05
C VAL A 216 5.94 -35.72 7.23
N LYS A 217 5.28 -36.13 6.13
CA LYS A 217 3.95 -36.75 6.17
C LYS A 217 3.92 -38.06 7.00
N GLY A 218 5.04 -38.78 7.06
CA GLY A 218 5.20 -40.00 7.88
C GLY A 218 5.53 -39.69 9.34
N THR A 219 5.66 -38.45 9.77
CA THR A 219 6.13 -38.05 11.10
C THR A 219 4.96 -37.65 12.01
N PRO A 220 4.53 -38.49 12.97
CA PRO A 220 3.35 -38.19 13.82
C PRO A 220 3.53 -36.96 14.72
N ALA A 221 4.77 -36.52 14.92
CA ALA A 221 5.08 -35.35 15.72
C ALA A 221 4.68 -34.00 15.04
N VAL A 222 4.43 -34.03 13.72
CA VAL A 222 4.08 -32.87 12.95
C VAL A 222 2.55 -32.81 12.77
N ALA A 223 1.94 -31.76 13.34
CA ALA A 223 0.50 -31.52 13.22
C ALA A 223 0.14 -30.80 11.92
N GLY A 224 1.05 -30.01 11.37
CA GLY A 224 0.81 -29.24 10.16
C GLY A 224 2.09 -28.76 9.50
N VAL A 225 1.97 -28.48 8.20
CA VAL A 225 3.05 -27.95 7.37
C VAL A 225 2.56 -26.68 6.68
N MET A 226 3.34 -25.62 6.77
CA MET A 226 3.09 -24.38 6.04
C MET A 226 4.25 -24.16 5.07
N LEU A 227 3.92 -24.03 3.79
CA LEU A 227 4.86 -23.66 2.72
C LEU A 227 4.71 -22.17 2.44
N TRP A 228 5.67 -21.38 2.91
CA TRP A 228 5.61 -19.94 2.83
C TRP A 228 5.61 -19.42 1.38
N ASP A 229 6.39 -20.04 0.49
CA ASP A 229 6.42 -19.65 -0.93
C ASP A 229 5.07 -19.86 -1.63
N GLN A 230 4.43 -21.02 -1.38
CA GLN A 230 3.09 -21.29 -1.93
C GLN A 230 2.03 -20.35 -1.33
N THR A 231 2.07 -20.15 -0.01
CA THR A 231 1.15 -19.24 0.68
C THR A 231 1.29 -17.82 0.13
N ARG A 232 2.52 -17.37 -0.11
CA ARG A 232 2.77 -16.04 -0.70
C ARG A 232 2.20 -15.90 -2.10
N VAL A 233 2.43 -16.89 -2.98
CA VAL A 233 1.93 -16.86 -4.36
C VAL A 233 0.41 -16.86 -4.36
N GLN A 234 -0.24 -17.76 -3.62
CA GLN A 234 -1.68 -17.83 -3.51
C GLN A 234 -2.29 -16.52 -2.97
N PHE A 235 -1.70 -15.98 -1.90
CA PHE A 235 -2.17 -14.73 -1.31
C PHE A 235 -2.02 -13.55 -2.29
N ARG A 236 -0.89 -13.49 -3.00
CA ARG A 236 -0.66 -12.45 -4.03
C ARG A 236 -1.66 -12.57 -5.18
N GLU A 237 -1.87 -13.77 -5.71
CA GLU A 237 -2.80 -14.00 -6.82
C GLU A 237 -4.24 -13.67 -6.45
N GLU A 238 -4.71 -14.14 -5.29
CA GLU A 238 -6.09 -13.91 -4.83
C GLU A 238 -6.37 -12.42 -4.58
N ILE A 239 -5.44 -11.72 -3.93
CA ILE A 239 -5.60 -10.30 -3.66
C ILE A 239 -5.43 -9.49 -4.96
N GLN A 240 -4.43 -9.78 -5.79
CA GLN A 240 -4.22 -9.06 -7.04
C GLN A 240 -5.44 -9.15 -7.95
N GLN A 241 -6.08 -10.30 -8.07
CA GLN A 241 -7.27 -10.46 -8.91
C GLN A 241 -8.42 -9.53 -8.46
N ASN A 242 -8.66 -9.44 -7.15
CA ASN A 242 -9.68 -8.56 -6.59
C ASN A 242 -9.31 -7.08 -6.75
N LEU A 243 -8.06 -6.72 -6.51
CA LEU A 243 -7.57 -5.35 -6.65
C LEU A 243 -7.58 -4.88 -8.11
N TRP A 244 -7.21 -5.73 -9.09
CA TRP A 244 -7.28 -5.37 -10.51
C TRP A 244 -8.68 -4.95 -10.92
N THR A 245 -9.71 -5.65 -10.45
CA THR A 245 -11.11 -5.30 -10.70
C THR A 245 -11.45 -3.93 -10.11
N MET A 246 -11.08 -3.68 -8.85
CA MET A 246 -11.30 -2.39 -8.19
C MET A 246 -10.57 -1.25 -8.92
N VAL A 247 -9.30 -1.44 -9.24
CA VAL A 247 -8.51 -0.41 -9.94
C VAL A 247 -9.06 -0.14 -11.34
N ALA A 248 -9.50 -1.18 -12.09
CA ALA A 248 -10.13 -0.98 -13.39
C ALA A 248 -11.41 -0.13 -13.27
N ILE A 249 -12.22 -0.35 -12.24
CA ILE A 249 -13.41 0.46 -11.97
C ILE A 249 -13.02 1.91 -11.67
N TYR A 250 -12.10 2.13 -10.73
CA TYR A 250 -11.69 3.48 -10.36
C TYR A 250 -10.95 4.20 -11.49
N ALA A 251 -10.12 3.50 -12.26
CA ALA A 251 -9.46 4.04 -13.45
C ALA A 251 -10.49 4.50 -14.50
N THR A 252 -11.50 3.67 -14.72
CA THR A 252 -12.60 4.02 -15.64
C THR A 252 -13.38 5.21 -15.15
N LEU A 253 -13.75 5.26 -13.87
CA LEU A 253 -14.44 6.40 -13.26
C LEU A 253 -13.58 7.67 -13.32
N GLY A 254 -12.30 7.60 -12.98
CA GLY A 254 -11.38 8.74 -13.08
C GLY A 254 -11.22 9.25 -14.50
N ALA A 255 -11.12 8.36 -15.48
CA ALA A 255 -11.09 8.72 -16.90
C ALA A 255 -12.40 9.37 -17.35
N LEU A 256 -13.56 8.80 -16.97
CA LEU A 256 -14.89 9.37 -17.30
C LEU A 256 -15.08 10.75 -16.68
N VAL A 257 -14.71 10.95 -15.41
CA VAL A 257 -14.76 12.25 -14.74
C VAL A 257 -13.86 13.25 -15.48
N THR A 258 -12.63 12.87 -15.81
CA THR A 258 -11.70 13.73 -16.55
C THR A 258 -12.27 14.10 -17.91
N VAL A 259 -12.78 13.13 -18.68
CA VAL A 259 -13.41 13.38 -19.99
C VAL A 259 -14.58 14.32 -19.83
N GLY A 260 -15.48 14.08 -18.87
CA GLY A 260 -16.65 14.91 -18.62
C GLY A 260 -16.31 16.36 -18.26
N VAL A 261 -15.35 16.54 -17.34
CA VAL A 261 -14.92 17.88 -16.89
C VAL A 261 -14.25 18.65 -18.02
N VAL A 262 -13.26 18.03 -18.70
CA VAL A 262 -12.51 18.69 -19.77
C VAL A 262 -13.41 18.96 -20.99
N TYR A 263 -14.27 18.00 -21.33
CA TYR A 263 -15.25 18.18 -22.42
C TYR A 263 -16.22 19.32 -22.13
N ASN A 264 -16.79 19.38 -20.93
CA ASN A 264 -17.71 20.44 -20.52
C ASN A 264 -17.01 21.82 -20.50
N ALA A 265 -15.81 21.88 -19.94
CA ALA A 265 -15.00 23.11 -19.96
C ALA A 265 -14.70 23.57 -21.38
N ALA A 266 -14.32 22.67 -22.27
CA ALA A 266 -14.05 22.97 -23.66
C ALA A 266 -15.30 23.44 -24.40
N ARG A 267 -16.46 22.80 -24.16
CA ARG A 267 -17.75 23.18 -24.75
C ARG A 267 -18.22 24.57 -24.31
N ILE A 268 -18.11 24.89 -23.02
CA ILE A 268 -18.42 26.19 -22.48
C ILE A 268 -17.52 27.27 -23.11
N GLN A 269 -16.20 27.05 -23.13
CA GLN A 269 -15.26 27.96 -23.77
C GLN A 269 -15.59 28.19 -25.24
N LEU A 270 -15.97 27.12 -25.96
CA LEU A 270 -16.34 27.23 -27.36
C LEU A 270 -17.58 28.08 -27.56
N SER A 271 -18.66 27.90 -26.75
CA SER A 271 -19.90 28.63 -26.87
C SER A 271 -19.74 30.11 -26.50
N GLU A 272 -19.01 30.44 -25.45
CA GLU A 272 -18.81 31.83 -24.98
C GLU A 272 -17.84 32.61 -25.88
N ARG A 273 -16.90 31.94 -26.53
CA ARG A 273 -15.89 32.57 -27.40
C ARG A 273 -16.14 32.35 -28.88
N ALA A 274 -17.29 31.80 -29.26
CA ALA A 274 -17.61 31.56 -30.66
C ALA A 274 -17.41 32.80 -31.54
N HIS A 275 -17.81 33.96 -31.04
CA HIS A 275 -17.66 35.24 -31.74
C HIS A 275 -16.18 35.71 -31.81
N GLU A 276 -15.42 35.61 -30.71
CA GLU A 276 -13.98 35.93 -30.69
C GLU A 276 -13.21 34.99 -31.65
N LEU A 277 -13.52 33.69 -31.63
CA LEU A 277 -12.91 32.71 -32.52
C LEU A 277 -13.29 32.90 -33.98
N ALA A 278 -14.52 33.32 -34.27
CA ALA A 278 -14.99 33.70 -35.60
C ALA A 278 -14.26 34.98 -36.10
N SER A 279 -14.09 35.99 -35.27
CA SER A 279 -13.36 37.22 -35.59
C SER A 279 -11.88 36.93 -35.91
N LEU A 280 -11.21 36.04 -35.18
CA LEU A 280 -9.85 35.60 -35.50
C LEU A 280 -9.75 34.94 -36.88
N ARG A 281 -10.79 34.19 -37.26
CA ARG A 281 -10.85 33.57 -38.60
C ARG A 281 -11.04 34.60 -39.71
N VAL A 282 -11.84 35.65 -39.47
CA VAL A 282 -11.97 36.75 -40.41
C VAL A 282 -10.65 37.52 -40.57
N LEU A 283 -9.84 37.60 -39.52
CA LEU A 283 -8.50 38.20 -39.53
C LEU A 283 -7.44 37.29 -40.20
N GLY A 284 -7.85 36.13 -40.76
CA GLY A 284 -6.97 35.24 -41.53
C GLY A 284 -6.32 34.09 -40.76
N PHE A 285 -6.67 33.86 -39.48
CA PHE A 285 -6.17 32.71 -38.75
C PHE A 285 -6.79 31.43 -39.28
N SER A 286 -5.98 30.38 -39.41
CA SER A 286 -6.41 29.05 -39.83
C SER A 286 -7.26 28.36 -38.75
N ARG A 287 -8.08 27.35 -39.15
CA ARG A 287 -8.85 26.53 -38.19
C ARG A 287 -7.94 25.85 -37.17
N ALA A 288 -6.75 25.43 -37.60
CA ALA A 288 -5.77 24.77 -36.76
C ALA A 288 -5.18 25.71 -35.69
N GLU A 289 -4.95 26.99 -36.02
CA GLU A 289 -4.40 27.97 -35.07
C GLU A 289 -5.47 28.36 -34.02
N VAL A 290 -6.70 28.59 -34.45
CA VAL A 290 -7.81 28.91 -33.53
C VAL A 290 -8.11 27.72 -32.61
N GLY A 291 -8.18 26.49 -33.14
CA GLY A 291 -8.36 25.28 -32.35
C GLY A 291 -7.15 25.01 -31.44
N GLY A 292 -5.94 25.36 -31.88
CA GLY A 292 -4.70 25.20 -31.11
C GLY A 292 -4.66 26.05 -29.84
N VAL A 293 -5.29 27.24 -29.82
CA VAL A 293 -5.40 28.06 -28.60
C VAL A 293 -6.27 27.38 -27.55
N LEU A 294 -7.44 26.85 -27.95
CA LEU A 294 -8.33 26.12 -27.05
C LEU A 294 -7.69 24.84 -26.49
N VAL A 295 -7.08 24.06 -27.39
CA VAL A 295 -6.34 22.83 -27.01
C VAL A 295 -5.22 23.16 -26.04
N GLY A 296 -4.42 24.20 -26.35
CA GLY A 296 -3.28 24.61 -25.52
C GLY A 296 -3.71 25.10 -24.13
N GLU A 297 -4.83 25.83 -24.03
CA GLU A 297 -5.37 26.28 -22.75
C GLU A 297 -5.77 25.09 -21.86
N LEU A 298 -6.55 24.15 -22.39
CA LEU A 298 -7.01 22.99 -21.63
C LEU A 298 -5.88 22.03 -21.25
N MET A 299 -4.91 21.83 -22.17
CA MET A 299 -3.73 21.03 -21.88
C MET A 299 -2.83 21.68 -20.81
N LEU A 300 -2.71 23.01 -20.84
CA LEU A 300 -1.94 23.73 -19.80
C LEU A 300 -2.64 23.60 -18.43
N LEU A 301 -3.97 23.75 -18.37
CA LEU A 301 -4.72 23.53 -17.14
C LEU A 301 -4.58 22.11 -16.62
N THR A 302 -4.64 21.10 -17.50
CA THR A 302 -4.39 19.69 -17.14
C THR A 302 -2.98 19.50 -16.59
N LEU A 303 -1.98 20.10 -17.22
CA LEU A 303 -0.57 19.97 -16.82
C LEU A 303 -0.31 20.61 -15.46
N VAL A 304 -1.02 21.69 -15.12
CA VAL A 304 -0.97 22.30 -13.78
C VAL A 304 -1.77 21.47 -12.76
N ALA A 305 -2.89 20.89 -13.18
CA ALA A 305 -3.75 20.08 -12.31
C ALA A 305 -3.10 18.77 -11.88
N VAL A 306 -2.29 18.12 -12.73
CA VAL A 306 -1.66 16.83 -12.42
C VAL A 306 -0.79 16.88 -11.17
N PRO A 307 0.17 17.80 -10.98
CA PRO A 307 0.96 17.88 -9.76
C PRO A 307 0.12 18.15 -8.50
N LEU A 308 -0.91 19.02 -8.64
CA LEU A 308 -1.85 19.27 -7.53
C LEU A 308 -2.66 18.01 -7.21
N GLY A 309 -3.04 17.25 -8.25
CA GLY A 309 -3.70 15.96 -8.11
C GLY A 309 -2.83 14.90 -7.44
N TRP A 310 -1.52 14.91 -7.66
CA TRP A 310 -0.57 14.04 -6.94
C TRP A 310 -0.56 14.35 -5.45
N LEU A 311 -0.49 15.64 -5.08
CA LEU A 311 -0.52 16.06 -3.67
C LEU A 311 -1.84 15.68 -2.99
N ALA A 312 -2.97 15.98 -3.62
CA ALA A 312 -4.29 15.61 -3.13
C ALA A 312 -4.45 14.08 -3.04
N GLY A 313 -3.96 13.36 -4.06
CA GLY A 313 -3.98 11.90 -4.12
C GLY A 313 -3.14 11.25 -3.04
N TYR A 314 -1.96 11.79 -2.74
CA TYR A 314 -1.16 11.34 -1.60
C TYR A 314 -1.90 11.53 -0.27
N GLY A 315 -2.51 12.70 -0.05
CA GLY A 315 -3.33 12.94 1.15
C GLY A 315 -4.52 11.99 1.25
N PHE A 316 -5.19 11.69 0.13
CA PHE A 316 -6.28 10.74 0.10
C PHE A 316 -5.82 9.30 0.33
N ALA A 317 -4.66 8.91 -0.25
CA ALA A 317 -4.02 7.63 0.01
C ALA A 317 -3.64 7.47 1.49
N ALA A 318 -3.09 8.52 2.12
CA ALA A 318 -2.77 8.53 3.55
C ALA A 318 -4.02 8.34 4.43
N ALA A 319 -5.11 9.04 4.12
CA ALA A 319 -6.38 8.88 4.82
C ALA A 319 -6.96 7.47 4.64
N THR A 320 -6.84 6.91 3.43
CA THR A 320 -7.29 5.55 3.13
C THR A 320 -6.45 4.51 3.86
N ALA A 321 -5.12 4.64 3.85
CA ALA A 321 -4.22 3.75 4.58
C ALA A 321 -4.53 3.75 6.08
N ALA A 322 -4.73 4.94 6.68
CA ALA A 322 -5.10 5.07 8.09
C ALA A 322 -6.47 4.46 8.39
N GLY A 323 -7.45 4.65 7.50
CA GLY A 323 -8.82 4.13 7.69
C GLY A 323 -8.96 2.63 7.45
N LEU A 324 -8.12 2.02 6.62
CA LEU A 324 -8.12 0.58 6.35
C LEU A 324 -7.16 -0.20 7.26
N SER A 325 -6.24 0.47 7.94
CA SER A 325 -5.42 -0.18 8.95
C SER A 325 -6.30 -0.64 10.11
N THR A 326 -6.20 -1.93 10.43
CA THR A 326 -6.93 -2.56 11.54
C THR A 326 -5.94 -3.01 12.61
N GLU A 327 -6.44 -3.51 13.73
CA GLU A 327 -5.59 -4.11 14.76
C GLU A 327 -4.67 -5.21 14.22
N PHE A 328 -5.11 -5.97 13.21
CA PHE A 328 -4.36 -7.12 12.66
C PHE A 328 -3.56 -6.82 11.40
N VAL A 329 -3.86 -5.72 10.70
CA VAL A 329 -3.21 -5.38 9.42
C VAL A 329 -2.84 -3.91 9.42
N SER A 330 -1.56 -3.63 9.28
CA SER A 330 -1.03 -2.27 9.13
C SER A 330 -0.65 -2.05 7.66
N ILE A 331 -1.37 -1.16 6.98
CA ILE A 331 -1.12 -0.84 5.58
C ILE A 331 -0.06 0.27 5.52
N PRO A 332 1.15 -0.02 5.01
CA PRO A 332 2.18 1.01 4.86
C PRO A 332 1.75 2.01 3.78
N LEU A 333 1.97 3.29 4.03
CA LEU A 333 1.73 4.32 3.01
C LEU A 333 2.92 4.38 2.04
N VAL A 334 2.82 3.61 0.98
CA VAL A 334 3.81 3.57 -0.09
C VAL A 334 3.16 3.99 -1.40
N VAL A 335 3.69 5.02 -2.04
CA VAL A 335 3.25 5.49 -3.36
C VAL A 335 4.48 5.58 -4.26
N THR A 336 4.57 4.72 -5.25
CA THR A 336 5.73 4.67 -6.14
C THR A 336 5.69 5.75 -7.23
N ARG A 337 6.83 6.01 -7.85
CA ARG A 337 6.90 6.94 -9.00
C ARG A 337 6.09 6.44 -10.19
N SER A 338 5.98 5.14 -10.36
CA SER A 338 5.17 4.49 -11.40
C SER A 338 3.69 4.80 -11.23
N THR A 339 3.17 4.82 -10.01
CA THR A 339 1.79 5.17 -9.69
C THR A 339 1.46 6.61 -10.08
N TYR A 340 2.32 7.57 -9.73
CA TYR A 340 2.15 8.95 -10.17
C TYR A 340 2.20 9.10 -11.69
N ALA A 341 3.13 8.40 -12.34
CA ALA A 341 3.27 8.43 -13.81
C ALA A 341 2.05 7.81 -14.50
N ALA A 342 1.55 6.67 -14.02
CA ALA A 342 0.36 6.01 -14.55
C ALA A 342 -0.90 6.88 -14.40
N ALA A 343 -1.11 7.47 -13.23
CA ALA A 343 -2.22 8.39 -12.99
C ALA A 343 -2.16 9.60 -13.93
N ALA A 344 -0.98 10.22 -14.08
CA ALA A 344 -0.77 11.33 -15.00
C ALA A 344 -1.05 10.93 -16.45
N LEU A 345 -0.56 9.77 -16.88
CA LEU A 345 -0.75 9.28 -18.24
C LEU A 345 -2.23 9.11 -18.58
N VAL A 346 -3.00 8.44 -17.71
CA VAL A 346 -4.44 8.23 -17.92
C VAL A 346 -5.18 9.55 -18.01
N VAL A 347 -4.92 10.49 -17.09
CA VAL A 347 -5.58 11.79 -17.05
C VAL A 347 -5.22 12.64 -18.26
N VAL A 348 -3.95 12.67 -18.66
CA VAL A 348 -3.49 13.40 -19.85
C VAL A 348 -4.10 12.82 -21.12
N LEU A 349 -4.14 11.48 -21.26
CA LEU A 349 -4.78 10.81 -22.40
C LEU A 349 -6.29 11.10 -22.44
N ALA A 350 -6.99 10.98 -21.31
CA ALA A 350 -8.42 11.31 -21.22
C ALA A 350 -8.69 12.77 -21.60
N SER A 351 -7.85 13.70 -21.14
CA SER A 351 -7.93 15.12 -21.49
C SER A 351 -7.68 15.33 -22.98
N ALA A 352 -6.67 14.68 -23.55
CA ALA A 352 -6.37 14.78 -24.97
C ALA A 352 -7.52 14.26 -25.83
N VAL A 353 -8.13 13.12 -25.48
CA VAL A 353 -9.31 12.57 -26.14
C VAL A 353 -10.47 13.59 -26.09
N SER A 354 -10.76 14.17 -24.92
CA SER A 354 -11.84 15.16 -24.75
C SER A 354 -11.63 16.36 -25.65
N VAL A 355 -10.41 16.91 -25.66
CA VAL A 355 -10.05 18.07 -26.46
C VAL A 355 -10.15 17.77 -27.96
N LEU A 356 -9.75 16.58 -28.39
CA LEU A 356 -9.88 16.15 -29.79
C LEU A 356 -11.33 16.00 -30.23
N LEU A 357 -12.21 15.49 -29.35
CA LEU A 357 -13.65 15.40 -29.60
C LEU A 357 -14.26 16.79 -29.80
N VAL A 358 -13.93 17.74 -28.92
CA VAL A 358 -14.42 19.13 -29.05
C VAL A 358 -13.86 19.82 -30.28
N ARG A 359 -12.59 19.61 -30.61
CA ARG A 359 -11.98 20.12 -31.84
C ARG A 359 -12.71 19.64 -33.10
N ARG A 360 -13.09 18.37 -33.18
CA ARG A 360 -13.89 17.84 -34.30
C ARG A 360 -15.26 18.52 -34.39
N GLN A 361 -15.87 18.92 -33.27
CA GLN A 361 -17.12 19.73 -33.29
C GLN A 361 -16.87 21.15 -33.78
N LEU A 362 -15.75 21.76 -33.38
CA LEU A 362 -15.37 23.11 -33.84
C LEU A 362 -15.21 23.18 -35.37
N ASP A 363 -14.63 22.14 -35.98
CA ASP A 363 -14.42 22.08 -37.42
C ASP A 363 -15.76 22.01 -38.22
N ARG A 364 -16.87 21.63 -37.57
CA ARG A 364 -18.22 21.54 -38.15
C ARG A 364 -19.07 22.81 -37.96
N ILE A 365 -18.62 23.80 -37.17
CA ILE A 365 -19.38 25.03 -36.94
C ILE A 365 -19.26 25.93 -38.16
N ASP A 366 -20.42 26.28 -38.73
CA ASP A 366 -20.51 27.19 -39.85
C ASP A 366 -20.38 28.64 -39.38
N ILE A 367 -19.40 29.38 -39.93
CA ILE A 367 -19.06 30.77 -39.54
C ILE A 367 -20.21 31.71 -39.78
N VAL A 368 -21.00 31.45 -40.82
CA VAL A 368 -22.13 32.30 -41.23
C VAL A 368 -23.22 32.29 -40.16
N THR A 369 -23.48 31.15 -39.55
CA THR A 369 -24.48 30.98 -38.50
C THR A 369 -24.01 31.61 -37.17
N ALA A 370 -22.72 31.52 -36.87
CA ALA A 370 -22.16 32.11 -35.63
C ALA A 370 -22.12 33.64 -35.63
N LEU A 371 -22.07 34.28 -36.79
CA LEU A 371 -22.12 35.75 -36.93
C LEU A 371 -23.55 36.31 -36.94
N LYS A 372 -24.55 35.52 -37.42
CA LYS A 372 -25.96 35.92 -37.49
C LYS A 372 -26.74 35.77 -36.18
N ALA A 373 -26.25 35.04 -35.20
CA ALA A 373 -26.98 34.71 -33.96
C ALA A 373 -27.11 35.89 -32.95
N ARG A 374 -26.82 37.11 -33.34
CA ARG A 374 -26.91 38.31 -32.48
C ARG A 374 -27.49 39.53 -33.16
N GLU A 375 -28.25 39.37 -34.22
CA GLU A 375 -29.30 40.30 -34.64
C GLU A 375 -30.66 39.75 -34.14
#